data_910638b5c7798c95b6644d102f1e2607
#
_entry.id   910638b5c7798c95b6644d102f1e2607
#
_cell.length_a   1.000
_cell.length_b   1.000
_cell.length_c   1.000
_cell.angle_alpha   90.00
_cell.angle_beta   90.00
_cell.angle_gamma   90.00
#
_symmetry.space_group_name_H-M   'P 1'
#
loop_
_entity.id
_entity.type
_entity.pdbx_description
1 polymer ?
#
loop_
_entity_poly.entity_id
_entity_poly.type
_entity_poly.pdbx_seq_one_letter_code
_entity_poly.pdbx_strand_id
1 'polypeptide(L)'
;MKLIAETTFDSIAPIITEAKDGKGKDYFIEGVFMQGGIKNRNGRMYPMETLDKEVQRYNDQFVKTNRAYGELGHPDGPTINLERVSHMIKDLRREGNDYVGRAKIMDTPYGKIVKSLIDEGAQLGVSSRGMGSLVQNSDGINEVQGDFQLATAGDIVADPSAPNAFVNGVMEGVDWIYDAASNSWQSQKVIEQIRDTGRVSARELQERKVELFSKFLQTL
;
A
#
# COMPACT_ATOMS: atom_id res chain seq x y z
N MET A 1 14.75 1.80 -3.84
CA MET A 1 13.31 2.09 -4.09
C MET A 1 12.68 2.57 -2.80
N LYS A 2 11.75 3.50 -2.88
CA LYS A 2 11.01 4.00 -1.72
C LYS A 2 9.62 3.39 -1.70
N LEU A 3 9.08 3.14 -0.50
CA LEU A 3 7.68 2.80 -0.35
C LEU A 3 6.85 4.06 -0.59
N ILE A 4 5.86 3.96 -1.46
CA ILE A 4 4.97 5.04 -1.85
C ILE A 4 3.54 4.59 -1.56
N ALA A 5 2.82 5.34 -0.72
CA ALA A 5 1.43 5.12 -0.40
C ALA A 5 0.61 6.38 -0.69
N GLU A 6 -0.53 6.21 -1.32
CA GLU A 6 -1.44 7.30 -1.71
C GLU A 6 -2.87 6.96 -1.33
N THR A 7 -3.51 7.89 -0.65
CA THR A 7 -4.87 7.72 -0.15
C THR A 7 -5.86 8.60 -0.91
N THR A 8 -6.96 8.01 -1.35
CA THR A 8 -8.05 8.67 -2.07
C THR A 8 -9.36 8.47 -1.32
N PHE A 9 -10.10 9.56 -1.01
CA PHE A 9 -11.31 9.50 -0.17
C PHE A 9 -12.59 9.88 -0.90
N ASP A 10 -12.51 10.82 -1.83
CA ASP A 10 -13.67 11.57 -2.30
C ASP A 10 -14.60 10.80 -3.26
N SER A 11 -14.30 9.52 -3.55
CA SER A 11 -14.99 8.80 -4.61
C SER A 11 -15.20 7.30 -4.37
N ILE A 12 -14.94 6.81 -3.16
CA ILE A 12 -15.16 5.39 -2.85
C ILE A 12 -16.60 5.19 -2.38
N ALA A 13 -17.37 4.40 -3.13
CA ALA A 13 -18.73 4.03 -2.80
C ALA A 13 -18.84 2.53 -2.47
N PRO A 14 -19.50 2.16 -1.36
CA PRO A 14 -19.86 0.76 -1.15
C PRO A 14 -21.00 0.36 -2.06
N ILE A 15 -20.89 -0.81 -2.67
CA ILE A 15 -21.94 -1.42 -3.50
C ILE A 15 -22.29 -2.76 -2.87
N ILE A 16 -23.55 -2.92 -2.49
CA ILE A 16 -24.08 -4.16 -1.92
C ILE A 16 -25.00 -4.80 -2.93
N THR A 17 -24.77 -6.05 -3.25
CA THR A 17 -25.60 -6.83 -4.18
C THR A 17 -26.01 -8.16 -3.54
N GLU A 18 -27.10 -8.75 -4.04
CA GLU A 18 -27.42 -10.14 -3.71
C GLU A 18 -26.30 -11.07 -4.19
N ALA A 19 -25.95 -12.04 -3.34
CA ALA A 19 -24.96 -13.03 -3.71
C ALA A 19 -25.48 -13.91 -4.86
N LYS A 20 -24.59 -14.29 -5.78
CA LYS A 20 -24.98 -15.08 -6.97
C LYS A 20 -25.58 -16.45 -6.65
N ASP A 21 -25.28 -16.99 -5.48
CA ASP A 21 -25.84 -18.25 -4.96
C ASP A 21 -27.16 -18.07 -4.20
N GLY A 22 -27.68 -16.84 -4.14
CA GLY A 22 -28.90 -16.49 -3.41
C GLY A 22 -28.79 -16.61 -1.88
N LYS A 23 -27.57 -16.79 -1.35
CA LYS A 23 -27.33 -16.99 0.10
C LYS A 23 -26.63 -15.81 0.74
N GLY A 24 -27.25 -14.62 0.73
CA GLY A 24 -26.72 -13.45 1.40
C GLY A 24 -26.40 -12.29 0.46
N LYS A 25 -25.46 -11.45 0.85
CA LYS A 25 -25.06 -10.24 0.12
C LYS A 25 -23.59 -10.27 -0.26
N ASP A 26 -23.27 -9.88 -1.48
CA ASP A 26 -21.92 -9.55 -1.91
C ASP A 26 -21.64 -8.06 -1.70
N TYR A 27 -20.52 -7.74 -1.06
CA TYR A 27 -20.08 -6.39 -0.79
C TYR A 27 -18.94 -6.03 -1.74
N PHE A 28 -19.02 -4.86 -2.34
CA PHE A 28 -17.97 -4.29 -3.18
C PHE A 28 -17.69 -2.86 -2.75
N ILE A 29 -16.50 -2.39 -3.04
CA ILE A 29 -16.15 -0.98 -3.05
C ILE A 29 -15.75 -0.61 -4.47
N GLU A 30 -16.13 0.58 -4.92
CA GLU A 30 -15.77 1.11 -6.23
C GLU A 30 -15.51 2.60 -6.13
N GLY A 31 -14.51 3.10 -6.87
CA GLY A 31 -14.16 4.51 -6.93
C GLY A 31 -12.76 4.73 -7.48
N VAL A 32 -12.26 5.94 -7.38
CA VAL A 32 -10.91 6.30 -7.82
C VAL A 32 -9.89 5.75 -6.84
N PHE A 33 -9.03 4.85 -7.30
CA PHE A 33 -7.95 4.26 -6.50
C PHE A 33 -6.63 5.01 -6.66
N MET A 34 -6.39 5.59 -7.85
CA MET A 34 -5.19 6.39 -8.15
C MET A 34 -5.53 7.49 -9.16
N GLN A 35 -4.72 8.56 -9.16
CA GLN A 35 -4.82 9.65 -10.12
C GLN A 35 -3.44 9.93 -10.73
N GLY A 36 -3.42 10.12 -12.06
CA GLY A 36 -2.21 10.49 -12.81
C GLY A 36 -2.26 11.93 -13.31
N GLY A 37 -1.08 12.49 -13.61
CA GLY A 37 -0.94 13.80 -14.20
C GLY A 37 -1.29 14.99 -13.28
N ILE A 38 -1.62 14.73 -12.01
CA ILE A 38 -2.05 15.74 -11.04
C ILE A 38 -1.17 15.61 -9.79
N LYS A 39 -0.77 16.75 -9.21
CA LYS A 39 -0.10 16.79 -7.91
C LYS A 39 -1.09 16.38 -6.82
N ASN A 40 -0.83 15.30 -6.14
CA ASN A 40 -1.65 14.82 -5.04
C ASN A 40 -1.37 15.56 -3.71
N ARG A 41 -2.12 15.21 -2.65
CA ARG A 41 -1.99 15.83 -1.30
C ARG A 41 -0.61 15.60 -0.67
N ASN A 42 0.11 14.53 -1.07
CA ASN A 42 1.46 14.21 -0.58
C ASN A 42 2.57 14.93 -1.37
N GLY A 43 2.21 15.85 -2.27
CA GLY A 43 3.18 16.58 -3.09
C GLY A 43 3.82 15.75 -4.20
N ARG A 44 3.21 14.62 -4.57
CA ARG A 44 3.68 13.73 -5.62
C ARG A 44 2.82 13.84 -6.87
N MET A 45 3.42 13.51 -8.00
CA MET A 45 2.74 13.38 -9.29
C MET A 45 3.16 12.06 -9.94
N TYR A 46 2.17 11.36 -10.46
CA TYR A 46 2.39 10.16 -11.26
C TYR A 46 2.23 10.51 -12.73
N PRO A 47 3.28 10.38 -13.56
CA PRO A 47 3.11 10.49 -15.01
C PRO A 47 2.10 9.45 -15.51
N MET A 48 1.25 9.85 -16.44
CA MET A 48 0.22 8.96 -16.99
C MET A 48 0.82 7.69 -17.58
N GLU A 49 1.94 7.82 -18.31
CA GLU A 49 2.65 6.69 -18.91
C GLU A 49 3.13 5.68 -17.86
N THR A 50 3.63 6.18 -16.72
CA THR A 50 4.07 5.34 -15.58
C THR A 50 2.91 4.53 -15.02
N LEU A 51 1.75 5.19 -14.77
CA LEU A 51 0.57 4.50 -14.26
C LEU A 51 -0.06 3.57 -15.29
N ASP A 52 -0.17 3.95 -16.56
CA ASP A 52 -0.72 3.10 -17.61
C ASP A 52 0.05 1.78 -17.71
N LYS A 53 1.38 1.86 -17.77
CA LYS A 53 2.26 0.71 -17.81
C LYS A 53 2.08 -0.18 -16.57
N GLU A 54 2.05 0.42 -15.40
CA GLU A 54 1.98 -0.32 -14.16
C GLU A 54 0.59 -0.93 -13.92
N VAL A 55 -0.48 -0.22 -14.24
CA VAL A 55 -1.85 -0.74 -14.15
C VAL A 55 -2.06 -1.89 -15.11
N GLN A 56 -1.52 -1.82 -16.32
CA GLN A 56 -1.55 -2.94 -17.26
C GLN A 56 -0.83 -4.16 -16.69
N ARG A 57 0.40 -3.99 -16.18
CA ARG A 57 1.17 -5.07 -15.53
C ARG A 57 0.39 -5.67 -14.36
N TYR A 58 -0.15 -4.82 -13.48
CA TYR A 58 -0.89 -5.24 -12.30
C TYR A 58 -2.16 -6.01 -12.67
N ASN A 59 -2.91 -5.55 -13.67
CA ASN A 59 -4.07 -6.25 -14.19
C ASN A 59 -3.71 -7.64 -14.73
N ASP A 60 -2.65 -7.73 -15.55
CA ASP A 60 -2.24 -8.98 -16.18
C ASP A 60 -1.72 -9.99 -15.15
N GLN A 61 -0.91 -9.54 -14.20
CA GLN A 61 -0.24 -10.43 -13.25
C GLN A 61 -1.07 -10.76 -12.01
N PHE A 62 -1.95 -9.85 -11.56
CA PHE A 62 -2.66 -9.99 -10.28
C PHE A 62 -4.19 -10.01 -10.43
N VAL A 63 -4.79 -9.05 -11.12
CA VAL A 63 -6.25 -8.98 -11.22
C VAL A 63 -6.81 -10.17 -11.99
N LYS A 64 -6.31 -10.42 -13.20
CA LYS A 64 -6.76 -11.55 -14.06
C LYS A 64 -6.50 -12.92 -13.44
N THR A 65 -5.52 -13.01 -12.56
CA THR A 65 -5.14 -14.26 -11.88
C THR A 65 -5.76 -14.41 -10.49
N ASN A 66 -6.66 -13.48 -10.08
CA ASN A 66 -7.30 -13.45 -8.76
C ASN A 66 -6.30 -13.38 -7.58
N ARG A 67 -5.22 -12.64 -7.72
CA ARG A 67 -4.18 -12.43 -6.71
C ARG A 67 -4.02 -10.96 -6.31
N ALA A 68 -4.89 -10.06 -6.79
CA ALA A 68 -4.88 -8.64 -6.47
C ALA A 68 -5.54 -8.39 -5.11
N TYR A 69 -4.84 -8.76 -4.03
CA TYR A 69 -5.33 -8.61 -2.66
C TYR A 69 -5.09 -7.20 -2.14
N GLY A 70 -5.99 -6.74 -1.25
CA GLY A 70 -5.82 -5.55 -0.44
C GLY A 70 -6.11 -5.84 1.03
N GLU A 71 -5.51 -5.06 1.91
CA GLU A 71 -5.56 -5.23 3.34
C GLU A 71 -6.47 -4.18 4.01
N LEU A 72 -6.89 -4.44 5.24
CA LEU A 72 -7.50 -3.45 6.10
C LEU A 72 -6.40 -2.74 6.91
N GLY A 73 -6.27 -1.44 6.68
CA GLY A 73 -5.16 -0.62 7.17
C GLY A 73 -3.88 -0.82 6.34
N HIS A 74 -2.97 0.14 6.44
CA HIS A 74 -1.65 0.01 5.82
C HIS A 74 -0.71 -0.80 6.71
N PRO A 75 -0.06 -1.84 6.18
CA PRO A 75 1.11 -2.43 6.83
C PRO A 75 2.36 -1.57 6.61
N ASP A 76 3.39 -1.81 7.44
CA ASP A 76 4.64 -1.05 7.42
C ASP A 76 5.57 -1.40 6.23
N GLY A 77 5.14 -2.24 5.30
CA GLY A 77 5.98 -2.71 4.20
C GLY A 77 5.23 -2.98 2.89
N PRO A 78 5.96 -3.29 1.81
CA PRO A 78 5.39 -3.54 0.50
C PRO A 78 4.78 -4.95 0.34
N THR A 79 5.03 -5.85 1.27
CA THR A 79 4.55 -7.23 1.19
C THR A 79 3.10 -7.33 1.67
N ILE A 80 2.27 -8.10 0.95
CA ILE A 80 0.91 -8.41 1.38
C ILE A 80 0.93 -9.45 2.49
N ASN A 81 0.31 -9.13 3.62
CA ASN A 81 0.06 -10.09 4.70
C ASN A 81 -1.32 -10.73 4.51
N LEU A 82 -1.32 -12.03 4.15
CA LEU A 82 -2.55 -12.76 3.86
C LEU A 82 -3.52 -12.84 5.05
N GLU A 83 -3.04 -12.75 6.29
CA GLU A 83 -3.89 -12.71 7.48
C GLU A 83 -4.74 -11.46 7.54
N ARG A 84 -4.23 -10.33 7.00
CA ARG A 84 -4.89 -9.01 7.00
C ARG A 84 -5.75 -8.74 5.77
N VAL A 85 -5.73 -9.64 4.79
CA VAL A 85 -6.51 -9.48 3.55
C VAL A 85 -7.99 -9.32 3.86
N SER A 86 -8.56 -8.21 3.41
CA SER A 86 -9.98 -7.87 3.56
C SER A 86 -10.76 -7.90 2.26
N HIS A 87 -10.09 -7.71 1.13
CA HIS A 87 -10.75 -7.60 -0.18
C HIS A 87 -9.83 -8.06 -1.31
N MET A 88 -10.42 -8.23 -2.48
CA MET A 88 -9.75 -8.58 -3.72
C MET A 88 -10.19 -7.65 -4.83
N ILE A 89 -9.25 -6.97 -5.47
CA ILE A 89 -9.49 -6.09 -6.61
C ILE A 89 -9.89 -6.94 -7.81
N LYS A 90 -11.04 -6.63 -8.41
CA LYS A 90 -11.65 -7.36 -9.52
C LYS A 90 -11.57 -6.61 -10.83
N ASP A 91 -11.40 -5.31 -10.77
CA ASP A 91 -11.26 -4.43 -11.92
C ASP A 91 -10.43 -3.23 -11.55
N LEU A 92 -9.58 -2.78 -12.46
CA LEU A 92 -8.82 -1.56 -12.36
C LEU A 92 -8.64 -0.99 -13.76
N ARG A 93 -9.33 0.12 -14.05
CA ARG A 93 -9.40 0.72 -15.38
C ARG A 93 -9.12 2.19 -15.36
N ARG A 94 -8.62 2.72 -16.45
CA ARG A 94 -8.40 4.15 -16.62
C ARG A 94 -9.66 4.86 -17.11
N GLU A 95 -9.99 5.98 -16.48
CA GLU A 95 -11.03 6.92 -16.89
C GLU A 95 -10.48 8.34 -16.86
N GLY A 96 -10.01 8.84 -18.00
CA GLY A 96 -9.32 10.15 -18.06
C GLY A 96 -8.00 10.13 -17.30
N ASN A 97 -7.86 10.95 -16.26
CA ASN A 97 -6.71 10.99 -15.37
C ASN A 97 -6.85 10.07 -14.15
N ASP A 98 -8.02 9.47 -13.98
CA ASP A 98 -8.35 8.60 -12.87
C ASP A 98 -8.16 7.13 -13.23
N TYR A 99 -7.78 6.34 -12.22
CA TYR A 99 -7.76 4.89 -12.30
C TYR A 99 -8.81 4.37 -11.32
N VAL A 100 -9.96 3.99 -11.89
CA VAL A 100 -11.12 3.51 -11.14
C VAL A 100 -10.94 2.03 -10.86
N GLY A 101 -11.04 1.68 -9.57
CA GLY A 101 -10.95 0.31 -9.09
C GLY A 101 -12.28 -0.19 -8.56
N ARG A 102 -12.52 -1.50 -8.72
CA ARG A 102 -13.61 -2.23 -8.07
C ARG A 102 -13.06 -3.43 -7.33
N ALA A 103 -13.38 -3.56 -6.05
CA ALA A 103 -12.91 -4.64 -5.21
C ALA A 103 -14.06 -5.35 -4.49
N LYS A 104 -14.01 -6.68 -4.44
CA LYS A 104 -14.94 -7.52 -3.67
C LYS A 104 -14.42 -7.69 -2.25
N ILE A 105 -15.24 -7.37 -1.26
CA ILE A 105 -14.93 -7.65 0.14
C ILE A 105 -15.06 -9.16 0.37
N MET A 106 -13.98 -9.75 0.88
CA MET A 106 -13.87 -11.20 1.07
C MET A 106 -14.47 -11.63 2.41
N ASP A 107 -14.74 -12.93 2.54
CA ASP A 107 -15.22 -13.52 3.81
C ASP A 107 -14.06 -13.96 4.71
N THR A 108 -13.06 -13.08 4.86
CA THR A 108 -11.94 -13.20 5.78
C THR A 108 -12.25 -12.51 7.10
N PRO A 109 -11.48 -12.73 8.19
CA PRO A 109 -11.69 -12.00 9.44
C PRO A 109 -11.69 -10.47 9.24
N TYR A 110 -10.74 -9.92 8.49
CA TYR A 110 -10.67 -8.48 8.21
C TYR A 110 -11.75 -8.01 7.23
N GLY A 111 -12.15 -8.84 6.26
CA GLY A 111 -13.28 -8.54 5.39
C GLY A 111 -14.61 -8.47 6.14
N LYS A 112 -14.81 -9.29 7.18
CA LYS A 112 -15.99 -9.20 8.06
C LYS A 112 -16.04 -7.88 8.82
N ILE A 113 -14.89 -7.38 9.28
CA ILE A 113 -14.80 -6.06 9.90
C ILE A 113 -15.22 -4.98 8.90
N VAL A 114 -14.72 -5.03 7.67
CA VAL A 114 -15.10 -4.07 6.61
C VAL A 114 -16.60 -4.12 6.33
N LYS A 115 -17.19 -5.32 6.21
CA LYS A 115 -18.64 -5.47 6.02
C LYS A 115 -19.44 -4.83 7.16
N SER A 116 -19.05 -5.07 8.42
CA SER A 116 -19.71 -4.46 9.58
C SER A 116 -19.59 -2.93 9.54
N LEU A 117 -18.44 -2.38 9.20
CA LEU A 117 -18.25 -0.94 9.07
C LEU A 117 -19.16 -0.34 7.98
N ILE A 118 -19.28 -1.02 6.82
CA ILE A 118 -20.17 -0.59 5.74
C ILE A 118 -21.64 -0.63 6.17
N ASP A 119 -22.05 -1.69 6.86
CA ASP A 119 -23.44 -1.86 7.34
C ASP A 119 -23.82 -0.79 8.37
N GLU A 120 -22.85 -0.31 9.17
CA GLU A 120 -23.00 0.81 10.11
C GLU A 120 -22.87 2.19 9.46
N GLY A 121 -22.68 2.26 8.12
CA GLY A 121 -22.60 3.51 7.38
C GLY A 121 -21.25 4.23 7.45
N ALA A 122 -20.19 3.54 7.87
CA ALA A 122 -18.85 4.11 7.89
C ALA A 122 -18.38 4.46 6.47
N GLN A 123 -17.76 5.64 6.33
CA GLN A 123 -17.05 6.01 5.11
C GLN A 123 -15.63 5.46 5.18
N LEU A 124 -15.25 4.73 4.14
CA LEU A 124 -13.94 4.11 4.03
C LEU A 124 -13.18 4.72 2.85
N GLY A 125 -11.88 4.93 3.04
CA GLY A 125 -10.97 5.34 1.99
C GLY A 125 -10.23 4.16 1.38
N VAL A 126 -9.56 4.43 0.28
CA VAL A 126 -8.61 3.49 -0.36
C VAL A 126 -7.27 4.17 -0.54
N SER A 127 -6.21 3.42 -0.28
CA SER A 127 -4.84 3.89 -0.43
C SER A 127 -4.03 2.89 -1.23
N SER A 128 -3.46 3.32 -2.36
CA SER A 128 -2.52 2.48 -3.12
C SER A 128 -1.17 2.39 -2.40
N ARG A 129 -0.48 1.28 -2.56
CA ARG A 129 0.84 1.03 -2.00
C ARG A 129 1.75 0.39 -3.04
N GLY A 130 2.92 0.97 -3.22
CA GLY A 130 3.89 0.52 -4.21
C GLY A 130 5.32 0.88 -3.86
N MET A 131 6.24 0.47 -4.72
CA MET A 131 7.66 0.75 -4.64
C MET A 131 8.11 1.51 -5.89
N GLY A 132 8.92 2.54 -5.72
CA GLY A 132 9.42 3.32 -6.85
C GLY A 132 10.48 4.33 -6.44
N SER A 133 11.04 5.00 -7.44
CA SER A 133 11.94 6.13 -7.27
C SER A 133 11.17 7.44 -7.40
N LEU A 134 11.61 8.46 -6.68
CA LEU A 134 11.07 9.82 -6.74
C LEU A 134 12.17 10.76 -7.21
N VAL A 135 11.85 11.64 -8.15
CA VAL A 135 12.73 12.72 -8.61
C VAL A 135 11.96 14.03 -8.50
N GLN A 136 12.56 15.03 -7.85
CA GLN A 136 11.95 16.33 -7.76
C GLN A 136 12.10 17.07 -9.09
N ASN A 137 10.99 17.56 -9.65
CA ASN A 137 11.00 18.37 -10.85
C ASN A 137 11.32 19.86 -10.55
N SER A 138 11.37 20.71 -11.60
CA SER A 138 11.65 22.14 -11.48
C SER A 138 10.65 22.91 -10.60
N ASP A 139 9.43 22.41 -10.48
CA ASP A 139 8.35 23.04 -9.70
C ASP A 139 8.32 22.53 -8.25
N GLY A 140 9.34 21.76 -7.83
CA GLY A 140 9.42 21.20 -6.48
C GLY A 140 8.45 20.05 -6.22
N ILE A 141 7.86 19.47 -7.27
CA ILE A 141 6.94 18.32 -7.17
C ILE A 141 7.77 17.03 -7.27
N ASN A 142 7.51 16.09 -6.37
CA ASN A 142 8.13 14.76 -6.45
C ASN A 142 7.43 13.92 -7.52
N GLU A 143 8.11 13.66 -8.61
CA GLU A 143 7.60 12.85 -9.72
C GLU A 143 7.98 11.38 -9.54
N VAL A 144 6.98 10.50 -9.61
CA VAL A 144 7.16 9.05 -9.52
C VAL A 144 7.75 8.53 -10.83
N GLN A 145 8.82 7.77 -10.74
CA GLN A 145 9.58 7.34 -11.91
C GLN A 145 9.04 6.03 -12.53
N GLY A 146 9.51 5.70 -13.72
CA GLY A 146 9.05 4.55 -14.49
C GLY A 146 9.42 3.16 -13.93
N ASP A 147 10.13 3.12 -12.79
CA ASP A 147 10.40 1.92 -12.01
C ASP A 147 9.31 1.61 -10.97
N PHE A 148 8.22 2.39 -10.93
CA PHE A 148 7.12 2.20 -10.01
C PHE A 148 6.43 0.85 -10.21
N GLN A 149 6.19 0.14 -9.10
CA GLN A 149 5.50 -1.13 -9.06
C GLN A 149 4.52 -1.18 -7.88
N LEU A 150 3.26 -1.50 -8.16
CA LEU A 150 2.23 -1.68 -7.16
C LEU A 150 2.44 -2.98 -6.37
N ALA A 151 2.42 -2.88 -5.05
CA ALA A 151 2.19 -3.99 -4.15
C ALA A 151 0.69 -4.27 -4.05
N THR A 152 -0.12 -3.22 -3.92
CA THR A 152 -1.58 -3.25 -4.06
C THR A 152 -2.08 -1.95 -4.68
N ALA A 153 -3.12 -2.04 -5.50
CA ALA A 153 -3.79 -0.86 -6.03
C ALA A 153 -4.70 -0.18 -4.99
N GLY A 154 -5.02 -0.85 -3.89
CA GLY A 154 -5.77 -0.26 -2.79
C GLY A 154 -5.80 -1.12 -1.55
N ASP A 155 -5.39 -0.56 -0.40
CA ASP A 155 -5.72 -1.01 0.94
C ASP A 155 -6.91 -0.19 1.44
N ILE A 156 -7.81 -0.79 2.24
CA ILE A 156 -8.91 -0.06 2.86
C ILE A 156 -8.39 0.63 4.11
N VAL A 157 -8.60 1.95 4.19
CA VAL A 157 -8.16 2.78 5.30
C VAL A 157 -9.31 3.58 5.89
N ALA A 158 -9.21 3.96 7.18
CA ALA A 158 -10.15 4.90 7.78
C ALA A 158 -9.93 6.30 7.18
N ASP A 159 -10.97 7.13 7.15
CA ASP A 159 -10.84 8.53 6.73
C ASP A 159 -9.83 9.25 7.65
N PRO A 160 -8.70 9.76 7.14
CA PRO A 160 -7.82 10.60 7.92
C PRO A 160 -8.41 12.00 8.00
N SER A 161 -9.31 12.23 8.92
CA SER A 161 -9.70 13.58 9.32
C SER A 161 -8.54 14.40 9.87
N ALA A 162 -7.39 13.78 10.13
CA ALA A 162 -6.11 14.41 10.46
C ALA A 162 -5.09 14.14 9.34
N PRO A 163 -4.79 15.12 8.47
CA PRO A 163 -3.83 14.97 7.36
C PRO A 163 -2.43 14.48 7.77
N ASN A 164 -2.07 14.66 9.03
CA ASN A 164 -0.76 14.29 9.56
C ASN A 164 -0.73 12.91 10.24
N ALA A 165 -1.86 12.24 10.48
CA ALA A 165 -1.89 10.97 11.21
C ALA A 165 -1.47 9.76 10.36
N PHE A 166 -1.51 9.85 9.04
CA PHE A 166 -1.16 8.76 8.12
C PHE A 166 0.25 8.87 7.53
N VAL A 167 0.82 10.06 7.50
CA VAL A 167 2.17 10.30 6.96
C VAL A 167 3.25 9.77 7.89
N ASN A 168 2.97 9.62 9.19
CA ASN A 168 3.94 9.17 10.19
C ASN A 168 3.94 7.65 10.46
N GLY A 169 2.96 6.90 9.97
CA GLY A 169 2.85 5.45 10.20
C GLY A 169 3.40 4.59 9.07
N VAL A 170 3.48 5.11 7.87
CA VAL A 170 4.08 4.42 6.73
C VAL A 170 5.57 4.78 6.70
N MET A 171 6.46 3.79 6.62
CA MET A 171 7.91 4.00 6.53
C MET A 171 8.31 4.62 5.17
N GLU A 172 7.63 5.72 4.81
CA GLU A 172 7.99 6.55 3.68
C GLU A 172 9.32 7.26 3.98
N GLY A 173 10.23 7.25 3.06
CA GLY A 173 11.57 7.82 3.24
C GLY A 173 12.63 6.82 3.70
N VAL A 174 12.27 5.55 3.85
CA VAL A 174 13.21 4.44 4.00
C VAL A 174 13.39 3.77 2.64
N ASP A 175 14.62 3.54 2.23
CA ASP A 175 14.90 2.71 1.07
C ASP A 175 14.74 1.23 1.43
N TRP A 176 14.04 0.50 0.57
CA TRP A 176 13.85 -0.94 0.71
C TRP A 176 14.75 -1.68 -0.26
N ILE A 177 15.41 -2.72 0.22
CA ILE A 177 16.27 -3.60 -0.57
C ILE A 177 15.65 -5.00 -0.53
N TYR A 178 15.43 -5.58 -1.71
CA TYR A 178 14.98 -6.96 -1.80
C TYR A 178 16.14 -7.89 -1.50
N ASP A 179 15.98 -8.72 -0.47
CA ASP A 179 16.92 -9.78 -0.13
C ASP A 179 16.45 -11.10 -0.75
N ALA A 180 17.15 -11.53 -1.79
CA ALA A 180 16.81 -12.75 -2.51
C ALA A 180 17.05 -14.03 -1.65
N ALA A 181 17.90 -13.96 -0.63
CA ALA A 181 18.17 -15.11 0.24
C ALA A 181 17.02 -15.36 1.22
N SER A 182 16.44 -14.32 1.78
CA SER A 182 15.27 -14.40 2.67
C SER A 182 13.93 -14.29 1.95
N ASN A 183 13.95 -13.99 0.62
CA ASN A 183 12.78 -13.71 -0.21
C ASN A 183 11.88 -12.61 0.39
N SER A 184 12.50 -11.57 0.98
CA SER A 184 11.81 -10.51 1.69
C SER A 184 12.41 -9.13 1.41
N TRP A 185 11.58 -8.09 1.60
CA TRP A 185 12.04 -6.70 1.55
C TRP A 185 12.57 -6.26 2.92
N GLN A 186 13.77 -5.66 2.95
CA GLN A 186 14.41 -5.14 4.16
C GLN A 186 14.58 -3.64 4.06
N SER A 187 14.33 -2.91 5.15
CA SER A 187 14.51 -1.46 5.18
C SER A 187 16.00 -1.08 5.30
N GLN A 188 16.42 -0.08 4.55
CA GLN A 188 17.81 0.39 4.53
C GLN A 188 18.28 0.94 5.89
N LYS A 189 17.36 1.43 6.74
CA LYS A 189 17.70 1.85 8.11
C LYS A 189 18.36 0.74 8.92
N VAL A 190 17.93 -0.50 8.78
CA VAL A 190 18.52 -1.66 9.45
C VAL A 190 19.94 -1.89 8.94
N ILE A 191 20.16 -1.77 7.63
CA ILE A 191 21.46 -1.96 6.99
C ILE A 191 22.44 -0.84 7.40
N GLU A 192 22.00 0.42 7.47
CA GLU A 192 22.82 1.55 7.94
C GLU A 192 23.17 1.41 9.41
N GLN A 193 22.23 1.02 10.26
CA GLN A 193 22.49 0.74 11.67
C GLN A 193 23.50 -0.40 11.84
N ILE A 194 23.43 -1.44 11.02
CA ILE A 194 24.42 -2.54 11.01
C ILE A 194 25.79 -2.05 10.52
N ARG A 195 25.87 -1.17 9.52
CA ARG A 195 27.13 -0.58 9.03
C ARG A 195 27.77 0.37 10.04
N ASP A 196 26.97 1.19 10.72
CA ASP A 196 27.46 2.11 11.76
C ASP A 196 27.96 1.37 12.99
N THR A 197 27.39 0.22 13.33
CA THR A 197 27.93 -0.65 14.39
C THR A 197 29.29 -1.24 14.03
N GLY A 198 29.66 -1.34 12.76
CA GLY A 198 30.98 -1.79 12.31
C GLY A 198 32.13 -0.79 12.55
N ARG A 199 31.82 0.46 12.96
CA ARG A 199 32.80 1.53 13.24
C ARG A 199 33.10 1.72 14.74
N VAL A 200 32.52 0.91 15.60
CA VAL A 200 32.59 1.03 17.07
C VAL A 200 33.51 -0.04 17.66
N SER A 201 34.02 0.14 18.86
CA SER A 201 34.88 -0.84 19.53
C SER A 201 34.15 -2.19 19.72
N ALA A 202 34.91 -3.30 19.77
CA ALA A 202 34.35 -4.65 19.85
C ALA A 202 33.37 -4.86 21.04
N ARG A 203 33.55 -4.11 22.12
CA ARG A 203 32.70 -4.15 23.32
C ARG A 203 31.37 -3.43 23.10
N GLU A 204 31.39 -2.23 22.57
CA GLU A 204 30.18 -1.46 22.21
C GLU A 204 29.39 -2.17 21.08
N LEU A 205 30.11 -2.84 20.17
CA LEU A 205 29.49 -3.64 19.12
C LEU A 205 28.66 -4.79 19.71
N GLN A 206 29.13 -5.42 20.76
CA GLN A 206 28.44 -6.54 21.40
C GLN A 206 27.20 -6.09 22.16
N GLU A 207 27.29 -4.97 22.87
CA GLU A 207 26.16 -4.36 23.59
C GLU A 207 25.07 -3.87 22.63
N ARG A 208 25.44 -3.19 21.54
CA ARG A 208 24.48 -2.74 20.51
C ARG A 208 23.85 -3.89 19.71
N LYS A 209 24.58 -4.98 19.44
CA LYS A 209 24.02 -6.18 18.81
C LYS A 209 22.92 -6.82 19.66
N VAL A 210 23.13 -6.92 20.98
CA VAL A 210 22.15 -7.46 21.92
C VAL A 210 20.91 -6.53 21.97
N GLU A 211 21.10 -5.23 22.00
CA GLU A 211 20.01 -4.26 22.03
C GLU A 211 19.18 -4.29 20.72
N LEU A 212 19.85 -4.31 19.56
CA LEU A 212 19.21 -4.40 18.25
C LEU A 212 18.47 -5.74 18.08
N PHE A 213 19.06 -6.83 18.55
CA PHE A 213 18.42 -8.14 18.52
C PHE A 213 17.20 -8.21 19.45
N SER A 214 17.28 -7.58 20.64
CA SER A 214 16.12 -7.47 21.55
C SER A 214 15.01 -6.62 20.97
N LYS A 215 15.33 -5.50 20.31
CA LYS A 215 14.33 -4.68 19.60
C LYS A 215 13.71 -5.44 18.43
N PHE A 216 14.50 -6.17 17.66
CA PHE A 216 13.99 -7.02 16.57
C PHE A 216 13.02 -8.09 17.08
N LEU A 217 13.34 -8.77 18.20
CA LEU A 217 12.44 -9.75 18.81
C LEU A 217 11.12 -9.14 19.35
N GLN A 218 11.12 -7.84 19.69
CA GLN A 218 9.90 -7.13 20.12
C GLN A 218 9.01 -6.70 18.94
N THR A 219 9.51 -6.79 17.72
CA THR A 219 8.75 -6.46 16.49
C THR A 219 8.22 -7.70 15.76
N LEU A 220 8.56 -8.90 16.25
CA LEU A 220 7.97 -10.18 15.85
C LEU A 220 6.74 -10.52 16.69
#